data_578cfb53391469533084b725a1cf4c88
#
_entry.id   578cfb53391469533084b725a1cf4c88
#
_cell.length_a   1.000
_cell.length_b   1.000
_cell.length_c   1.000
_cell.angle_alpha   90.00
_cell.angle_beta   90.00
_cell.angle_gamma   90.00
#
_symmetry.space_group_name_H-M   'P 1'
#
loop_
_entity.id
_entity.type
_entity.pdbx_description
1 polymer ?
#
loop_
_entity_poly.entity_id
_entity_poly.type
_entity_poly.pdbx_seq_one_letter_code
_entity_poly.pdbx_strand_id
1 'polypeptide(L)'
;MENSKLQLQMERVKQMIDEARAITILSHINPDADTLGTALGIFALLFKQGKRVEVVNASTQLPKHLDFLPFFSKLKHKIDFADSLIITCDAGSLDRFGFDLTGRMIINIDHHISNTFFGDVNVVFPNDASTSQVAFKLFSTIYPINAQTATAFYTALLSDTRYFTTSNVTPEVFDIARELVARGANPVDIAKNFTQRRSLSSVRVLERALRSLTLTMDGQVATMQILLNDIEATGATMPDM
;
A
#
# COMPACT_ATOMS: atom_id res chain seq x y z
N MET A 1 -6.80 -9.35 -24.64
CA MET A 1 -5.83 -10.26 -23.99
C MET A 1 -5.71 -9.98 -22.49
N GLU A 2 -5.57 -8.73 -22.05
CA GLU A 2 -5.44 -8.36 -20.64
C GLU A 2 -6.68 -8.73 -19.80
N ASN A 3 -7.88 -8.45 -20.31
CA ASN A 3 -9.15 -8.80 -19.63
C ASN A 3 -9.34 -10.32 -19.44
N SER A 4 -8.91 -11.14 -20.40
CA SER A 4 -9.01 -12.61 -20.26
C SER A 4 -8.00 -13.17 -19.26
N LYS A 5 -6.81 -12.56 -19.17
CA LYS A 5 -5.79 -12.91 -18.16
C LYS A 5 -6.30 -12.54 -16.75
N LEU A 6 -6.84 -11.35 -16.58
CA LEU A 6 -7.39 -10.90 -15.30
C LEU A 6 -8.55 -11.82 -14.85
N GLN A 7 -9.46 -12.19 -15.76
CA GLN A 7 -10.59 -13.07 -15.42
C GLN A 7 -10.11 -14.44 -14.91
N LEU A 8 -9.14 -15.07 -15.57
CA LEU A 8 -8.56 -16.33 -15.12
C LEU A 8 -7.88 -16.21 -13.74
N GLN A 9 -7.16 -15.10 -13.51
CA GLN A 9 -6.55 -14.83 -12.23
C GLN A 9 -7.59 -14.62 -11.13
N MET A 10 -8.70 -13.92 -11.42
CA MET A 10 -9.80 -13.70 -10.49
C MET A 10 -10.45 -15.01 -10.03
N GLU A 11 -10.72 -15.94 -10.93
CA GLU A 11 -11.28 -17.25 -10.61
C GLU A 11 -10.33 -18.03 -9.69
N ARG A 12 -9.03 -18.03 -10.01
CA ARG A 12 -8.03 -18.72 -9.21
C ARG A 12 -7.86 -18.09 -7.82
N VAL A 13 -7.77 -16.74 -7.74
CA VAL A 13 -7.69 -16.00 -6.47
C VAL A 13 -8.93 -16.29 -5.61
N LYS A 14 -10.13 -16.23 -6.21
CA LYS A 14 -11.37 -16.53 -5.51
C LYS A 14 -11.37 -17.94 -4.94
N GLN A 15 -10.99 -18.93 -5.75
CA GLN A 15 -10.90 -20.33 -5.31
C GLN A 15 -9.94 -20.46 -4.10
N MET A 16 -8.73 -19.92 -4.20
CA MET A 16 -7.74 -20.00 -3.10
C MET A 16 -8.24 -19.34 -1.81
N ILE A 17 -8.91 -18.18 -1.93
CA ILE A 17 -9.52 -17.48 -0.78
C ILE A 17 -10.67 -18.31 -0.17
N ASP A 18 -11.47 -18.96 -1.00
CA ASP A 18 -12.61 -19.75 -0.51
C ASP A 18 -12.17 -21.04 0.17
N GLU A 19 -11.11 -21.68 -0.30
CA GLU A 19 -10.51 -22.89 0.27
C GLU A 19 -9.67 -22.60 1.53
N ALA A 20 -9.19 -21.37 1.70
CA ALA A 20 -8.31 -21.01 2.81
C ALA A 20 -9.05 -21.02 4.16
N ARG A 21 -8.47 -21.71 5.16
CA ARG A 21 -8.95 -21.70 6.56
C ARG A 21 -8.63 -20.39 7.27
N ALA A 22 -7.53 -19.75 6.90
CA ALA A 22 -7.08 -18.46 7.40
C ALA A 22 -6.26 -17.76 6.32
N ILE A 23 -6.19 -16.44 6.38
CA ILE A 23 -5.51 -15.60 5.40
C ILE A 23 -4.63 -14.60 6.14
N THR A 24 -3.38 -14.47 5.73
CA THR A 24 -2.46 -13.43 6.20
C THR A 24 -2.15 -12.48 5.05
N ILE A 25 -2.44 -11.19 5.24
CA ILE A 25 -2.15 -10.15 4.27
C ILE A 25 -0.88 -9.43 4.70
N LEU A 26 0.09 -9.35 3.80
CA LEU A 26 1.41 -8.76 4.07
C LEU A 26 1.59 -7.47 3.27
N SER A 27 2.02 -6.43 3.96
CA SER A 27 2.59 -5.21 3.39
C SER A 27 4.11 -5.22 3.51
N HIS A 28 4.82 -4.56 2.59
CA HIS A 28 6.29 -4.57 2.58
C HIS A 28 6.90 -3.80 3.77
N ILE A 29 8.17 -4.12 4.13
CA ILE A 29 8.94 -3.38 5.13
C ILE A 29 9.16 -1.92 4.72
N ASN A 30 9.21 -1.00 5.70
CA ASN A 30 9.19 0.44 5.48
C ASN A 30 7.98 0.84 4.61
N PRO A 31 6.76 0.58 5.11
CA PRO A 31 5.57 0.66 4.29
C PRO A 31 5.20 2.11 3.99
N ASP A 32 4.76 2.32 2.76
CA ASP A 32 4.12 3.56 2.32
C ASP A 32 2.58 3.43 2.32
N ALA A 33 1.91 4.41 1.73
CA ALA A 33 0.46 4.44 1.71
C ALA A 33 -0.13 3.47 0.68
N ASP A 34 0.59 3.11 -0.41
CA ASP A 34 0.04 2.14 -1.37
C ASP A 34 0.04 0.74 -0.77
N THR A 35 1.18 0.28 -0.22
CA THR A 35 1.21 -1.05 0.39
C THR A 35 0.27 -1.19 1.59
N LEU A 36 0.21 -0.17 2.50
CA LEU A 36 -0.68 -0.23 3.67
C LEU A 36 -2.15 -0.08 3.30
N GLY A 37 -2.47 0.87 2.41
CA GLY A 37 -3.84 1.09 1.97
C GLY A 37 -4.37 -0.12 1.20
N THR A 38 -3.56 -0.74 0.35
CA THR A 38 -3.93 -1.97 -0.34
C THR A 38 -4.15 -3.13 0.63
N ALA A 39 -3.20 -3.37 1.54
CA ALA A 39 -3.31 -4.47 2.50
C ALA A 39 -4.51 -4.30 3.45
N LEU A 40 -4.71 -3.09 4.00
CA LEU A 40 -5.84 -2.79 4.90
C LEU A 40 -7.18 -2.79 4.16
N GLY A 41 -7.20 -2.38 2.90
CA GLY A 41 -8.39 -2.45 2.05
C GLY A 41 -8.82 -3.90 1.79
N ILE A 42 -7.88 -4.79 1.46
CA ILE A 42 -8.14 -6.22 1.29
C ILE A 42 -8.55 -6.85 2.63
N PHE A 43 -7.90 -6.47 3.73
CA PHE A 43 -8.31 -6.90 5.07
C PHE A 43 -9.77 -6.52 5.37
N ALA A 44 -10.14 -5.25 5.17
CA ALA A 44 -11.50 -4.76 5.39
C ALA A 44 -12.54 -5.53 4.56
N LEU A 45 -12.18 -5.83 3.31
CA LEU A 45 -13.01 -6.59 2.38
C LEU A 45 -13.26 -8.01 2.89
N LEU A 46 -12.20 -8.77 3.13
CA LEU A 46 -12.27 -10.17 3.52
C LEU A 46 -12.83 -10.36 4.93
N PHE A 47 -12.51 -9.47 5.86
CA PHE A 47 -13.09 -9.45 7.19
C PHE A 47 -14.60 -9.26 7.15
N LYS A 48 -15.12 -8.38 6.28
CA LYS A 48 -16.55 -8.17 6.08
C LYS A 48 -17.25 -9.40 5.49
N GLN A 49 -16.51 -10.22 4.71
CA GLN A 49 -17.01 -11.50 4.19
C GLN A 49 -16.95 -12.64 5.24
N GLY A 50 -16.57 -12.35 6.48
CA GLY A 50 -16.48 -13.35 7.55
C GLY A 50 -15.26 -14.26 7.46
N LYS A 51 -14.28 -13.95 6.62
CA LYS A 51 -13.04 -14.73 6.52
C LYS A 51 -12.19 -14.53 7.78
N ARG A 52 -11.49 -15.57 8.21
CA ARG A 52 -10.49 -15.49 9.27
C ARG A 52 -9.22 -14.88 8.69
N VAL A 53 -9.02 -13.58 8.91
CA VAL A 53 -7.97 -12.79 8.26
C VAL A 53 -7.15 -12.00 9.27
N GLU A 54 -5.85 -11.86 9.02
CA GLU A 54 -4.96 -10.94 9.70
C GLU A 54 -4.18 -10.09 8.70
N VAL A 55 -3.72 -8.91 9.13
CA VAL A 55 -2.86 -8.03 8.36
C VAL A 55 -1.57 -7.78 9.13
N VAL A 56 -0.42 -7.93 8.46
CA VAL A 56 0.90 -8.01 9.11
C VAL A 56 1.92 -7.17 8.35
N ASN A 57 2.78 -6.48 9.11
CA ASN A 57 3.93 -5.74 8.61
C ASN A 57 5.13 -5.98 9.54
N ALA A 58 6.27 -6.36 8.98
CA ALA A 58 7.48 -6.69 9.76
C ALA A 58 8.23 -5.47 10.31
N SER A 59 7.88 -4.24 9.88
CA SER A 59 8.56 -3.02 10.33
C SER A 59 8.36 -2.79 11.82
N THR A 60 9.38 -2.36 12.50
CA THR A 60 9.32 -1.98 13.92
C THR A 60 8.57 -0.65 14.14
N GLN A 61 8.51 0.18 13.11
CA GLN A 61 7.83 1.48 13.12
C GLN A 61 6.92 1.59 11.90
N LEU A 62 5.70 2.04 12.14
CA LEU A 62 4.71 2.30 11.11
C LEU A 62 4.51 3.81 10.93
N PRO A 63 4.21 4.29 9.72
CA PRO A 63 4.00 5.71 9.44
C PRO A 63 2.76 6.23 10.17
N LYS A 64 2.98 7.05 11.20
CA LYS A 64 1.91 7.59 12.07
C LYS A 64 0.90 8.46 11.31
N HIS A 65 1.30 9.09 10.22
CA HIS A 65 0.40 9.90 9.41
C HIS A 65 -0.67 9.06 8.67
N LEU A 66 -0.48 7.72 8.60
CA LEU A 66 -1.44 6.78 8.02
C LEU A 66 -2.35 6.10 9.05
N ASP A 67 -2.27 6.47 10.33
CA ASP A 67 -3.07 5.87 11.42
C ASP A 67 -4.59 6.10 11.28
N PHE A 68 -5.00 7.00 10.39
CA PHE A 68 -6.40 7.23 10.02
C PHE A 68 -6.98 6.14 9.10
N LEU A 69 -6.13 5.32 8.48
CA LEU A 69 -6.61 4.23 7.62
C LEU A 69 -7.48 3.25 8.41
N PRO A 70 -8.60 2.83 7.83
CA PRO A 70 -9.46 1.81 8.45
C PRO A 70 -8.65 0.58 8.86
N PHE A 71 -8.87 0.10 10.07
CA PHE A 71 -8.18 -1.08 10.64
C PHE A 71 -6.67 -0.94 10.83
N PHE A 72 -6.08 0.25 10.76
CA PHE A 72 -4.65 0.46 11.03
C PHE A 72 -4.22 -0.15 12.38
N SER A 73 -5.05 -0.03 13.42
CA SER A 73 -4.79 -0.63 14.74
C SER A 73 -4.84 -2.16 14.78
N LYS A 74 -5.22 -2.82 13.67
CA LYS A 74 -5.20 -4.29 13.52
C LYS A 74 -3.90 -4.81 12.91
N LEU A 75 -3.02 -3.91 12.43
CA LEU A 75 -1.70 -4.28 11.95
C LEU A 75 -0.90 -4.98 13.05
N LYS A 76 -0.41 -6.15 12.74
CA LYS A 76 0.47 -6.95 13.60
C LYS A 76 1.90 -6.90 13.08
N HIS A 77 2.87 -7.23 13.93
CA HIS A 77 4.28 -7.35 13.56
C HIS A 77 4.75 -8.79 13.39
N LYS A 78 3.86 -9.77 13.62
CA LYS A 78 4.15 -11.20 13.50
C LYS A 78 2.97 -11.91 12.88
N ILE A 79 3.25 -12.96 12.14
CA ILE A 79 2.23 -13.87 11.60
C ILE A 79 1.78 -14.79 12.72
N ASP A 80 0.47 -14.77 13.04
CA ASP A 80 -0.11 -15.66 14.03
C ASP A 80 -0.69 -16.94 13.41
N PHE A 81 -1.05 -16.88 12.12
CA PHE A 81 -1.67 -18.02 11.41
C PHE A 81 -0.63 -18.85 10.68
N ALA A 82 -0.13 -19.91 11.31
CA ALA A 82 0.96 -20.75 10.80
C ALA A 82 0.69 -21.31 9.37
N ASP A 83 -0.55 -21.72 9.07
CA ASP A 83 -0.90 -22.37 7.80
C ASP A 83 -1.84 -21.52 6.94
N SER A 84 -1.78 -20.18 7.05
CA SER A 84 -2.64 -19.30 6.28
C SER A 84 -2.21 -19.20 4.82
N LEU A 85 -3.17 -18.93 3.94
CA LEU A 85 -2.91 -18.37 2.62
C LEU A 85 -2.29 -16.98 2.78
N ILE A 86 -1.20 -16.73 2.08
CA ILE A 86 -0.54 -15.42 2.08
C ILE A 86 -1.06 -14.58 0.90
N ILE A 87 -1.40 -13.32 1.18
CA ILE A 87 -1.63 -12.30 0.15
C ILE A 87 -0.57 -11.22 0.36
N THR A 88 0.31 -11.05 -0.61
CA THR A 88 1.34 -10.00 -0.60
C THR A 88 0.90 -8.79 -1.40
N CYS A 89 1.19 -7.60 -0.91
CA CYS A 89 0.81 -6.34 -1.52
C CYS A 89 2.03 -5.47 -1.79
N ASP A 90 2.18 -5.03 -3.04
CA ASP A 90 3.01 -3.90 -3.43
C ASP A 90 4.52 -4.13 -3.21
N ALA A 91 5.04 -5.23 -3.74
CA ALA A 91 6.49 -5.44 -3.75
C ALA A 91 6.94 -6.34 -4.91
N GLY A 92 8.04 -5.95 -5.52
CA GLY A 92 8.64 -6.69 -6.65
C GLY A 92 9.29 -8.02 -6.28
N SER A 93 9.58 -8.27 -4.99
CA SER A 93 10.27 -9.48 -4.52
C SER A 93 9.88 -9.88 -3.11
N LEU A 94 10.02 -11.18 -2.80
CA LEU A 94 9.54 -11.79 -1.57
C LEU A 94 10.29 -11.30 -0.31
N ASP A 95 11.56 -11.00 -0.42
CA ASP A 95 12.42 -10.50 0.66
C ASP A 95 11.94 -9.18 1.27
N ARG A 96 11.17 -8.41 0.48
CA ARG A 96 10.58 -7.14 0.92
C ARG A 96 9.57 -7.28 2.05
N PHE A 97 9.06 -8.47 2.33
CA PHE A 97 8.07 -8.68 3.40
C PHE A 97 8.68 -9.01 4.77
N GLY A 98 9.96 -9.41 4.81
CA GLY A 98 10.69 -9.64 6.07
C GLY A 98 10.27 -10.90 6.84
N PHE A 99 9.62 -11.87 6.19
CA PHE A 99 9.22 -13.16 6.75
C PHE A 99 9.75 -14.32 5.90
N ASP A 100 10.07 -15.44 6.54
CA ASP A 100 10.23 -16.70 5.83
C ASP A 100 8.86 -17.28 5.47
N LEU A 101 8.56 -17.32 4.18
CA LEU A 101 7.30 -17.82 3.64
C LEU A 101 7.48 -19.14 2.88
N THR A 102 8.58 -19.87 3.12
CA THR A 102 8.87 -21.15 2.48
C THR A 102 7.72 -22.13 2.69
N GLY A 103 7.25 -22.73 1.60
CA GLY A 103 6.16 -23.72 1.61
C GLY A 103 4.76 -23.13 1.82
N ARG A 104 4.60 -21.81 1.81
CA ARG A 104 3.29 -21.15 1.90
C ARG A 104 2.70 -20.93 0.51
N MET A 105 1.39 -21.04 0.39
CA MET A 105 0.65 -20.61 -0.81
C MET A 105 0.55 -19.09 -0.83
N ILE A 106 0.95 -18.47 -1.94
CA ILE A 106 1.08 -17.01 -2.06
C ILE A 106 0.28 -16.47 -3.25
N ILE A 107 -0.59 -15.51 -2.98
CA ILE A 107 -1.16 -14.61 -3.99
C ILE A 107 -0.36 -13.30 -3.95
N ASN A 108 0.33 -12.98 -5.04
CA ASN A 108 1.11 -11.75 -5.18
C ASN A 108 0.30 -10.71 -5.97
N ILE A 109 0.02 -9.56 -5.37
CA ILE A 109 -0.69 -8.44 -5.99
C ILE A 109 0.26 -7.25 -6.07
N ASP A 110 0.55 -6.77 -7.28
CA ASP A 110 1.57 -5.76 -7.50
C ASP A 110 1.40 -5.00 -8.82
N HIS A 111 2.03 -3.84 -8.93
CA HIS A 111 2.13 -3.05 -10.16
C HIS A 111 3.58 -2.77 -10.59
N HIS A 112 4.58 -3.26 -9.88
CA HIS A 112 5.98 -3.00 -10.22
C HIS A 112 6.45 -3.80 -11.44
N ILE A 113 7.09 -3.12 -12.40
CA ILE A 113 7.71 -3.76 -13.58
C ILE A 113 8.84 -4.72 -13.19
N SER A 114 9.47 -4.48 -12.03
CA SER A 114 10.55 -5.33 -11.48
C SER A 114 10.08 -6.55 -10.74
N ASN A 115 8.75 -6.85 -10.74
CA ASN A 115 8.20 -7.99 -10.02
C ASN A 115 8.80 -9.31 -10.52
N THR A 116 9.23 -10.17 -9.59
CA THR A 116 9.87 -11.47 -9.87
C THR A 116 8.87 -12.62 -10.02
N PHE A 117 7.57 -12.35 -9.93
CA PHE A 117 6.48 -13.34 -10.06
C PHE A 117 6.61 -14.50 -9.06
N PHE A 118 6.94 -14.20 -7.82
CA PHE A 118 7.25 -15.15 -6.75
C PHE A 118 6.03 -15.87 -6.15
N GLY A 119 4.81 -15.45 -6.47
CA GLY A 119 3.58 -16.06 -5.96
C GLY A 119 3.14 -17.29 -6.76
N ASP A 120 2.34 -18.16 -6.15
CA ASP A 120 1.63 -19.24 -6.84
C ASP A 120 0.58 -18.68 -7.81
N VAL A 121 0.00 -17.52 -7.46
CA VAL A 121 -0.79 -16.69 -8.36
C VAL A 121 -0.23 -15.27 -8.31
N ASN A 122 0.05 -14.71 -9.50
CA ASN A 122 0.64 -13.38 -9.64
C ASN A 122 -0.32 -12.46 -10.39
N VAL A 123 -0.94 -11.53 -9.68
CA VAL A 123 -1.81 -10.48 -10.23
C VAL A 123 -0.98 -9.21 -10.35
N VAL A 124 -0.18 -9.14 -11.40
CA VAL A 124 0.80 -8.08 -11.62
C VAL A 124 0.48 -7.33 -12.91
N PHE A 125 0.21 -6.02 -12.78
CA PHE A 125 -0.14 -5.12 -13.88
C PHE A 125 0.75 -3.87 -13.87
N PRO A 126 1.91 -3.90 -14.55
CA PRO A 126 2.90 -2.81 -14.50
C PRO A 126 2.44 -1.47 -15.10
N ASN A 127 1.34 -1.46 -15.85
CA ASN A 127 0.78 -0.24 -16.42
C ASN A 127 -0.25 0.43 -15.49
N ASP A 128 -0.65 -0.23 -14.40
CA ASP A 128 -1.54 0.34 -13.40
C ASP A 128 -0.81 1.36 -12.53
N ALA A 129 -1.51 2.40 -12.13
CA ALA A 129 -0.92 3.51 -11.40
C ALA A 129 -0.58 3.20 -9.95
N SER A 130 -1.13 2.12 -9.38
CA SER A 130 -0.89 1.67 -8.00
C SER A 130 -1.30 0.20 -7.82
N THR A 131 -0.79 -0.44 -6.80
CA THR A 131 -1.23 -1.78 -6.40
C THR A 131 -2.70 -1.78 -5.95
N SER A 132 -3.19 -0.68 -5.38
CA SER A 132 -4.61 -0.54 -5.03
C SER A 132 -5.53 -0.51 -6.26
N GLN A 133 -5.08 0.03 -7.40
CA GLN A 133 -5.80 -0.08 -8.68
C GLN A 133 -5.92 -1.54 -9.10
N VAL A 134 -4.83 -2.30 -9.08
CA VAL A 134 -4.82 -3.74 -9.37
C VAL A 134 -5.79 -4.49 -8.44
N ALA A 135 -5.71 -4.22 -7.14
CA ALA A 135 -6.58 -4.84 -6.14
C ALA A 135 -8.06 -4.48 -6.35
N PHE A 136 -8.37 -3.22 -6.70
CA PHE A 136 -9.74 -2.81 -7.01
C PHE A 136 -10.28 -3.58 -8.24
N LYS A 137 -9.54 -3.64 -9.33
CA LYS A 137 -9.93 -4.38 -10.55
C LYS A 137 -10.16 -5.87 -10.25
N LEU A 138 -9.28 -6.47 -9.43
CA LEU A 138 -9.38 -7.86 -9.02
C LEU A 138 -10.62 -8.12 -8.17
N PHE A 139 -10.81 -7.37 -7.09
CA PHE A 139 -11.78 -7.69 -6.05
C PHE A 139 -13.17 -7.10 -6.27
N SER A 140 -13.32 -6.01 -7.02
CA SER A 140 -14.63 -5.34 -7.21
C SER A 140 -15.65 -6.20 -7.94
N THR A 141 -15.19 -7.19 -8.70
CA THR A 141 -16.02 -8.16 -9.40
C THR A 141 -16.31 -9.42 -8.58
N ILE A 142 -15.45 -9.71 -7.57
CA ILE A 142 -15.60 -10.90 -6.72
C ILE A 142 -16.44 -10.57 -5.48
N TYR A 143 -16.24 -9.39 -4.89
CA TYR A 143 -16.86 -8.98 -3.63
C TYR A 143 -17.38 -7.54 -3.69
N PRO A 144 -18.44 -7.19 -2.95
CA PRO A 144 -18.91 -5.82 -2.83
C PRO A 144 -17.88 -4.99 -2.03
N ILE A 145 -17.37 -3.92 -2.64
CA ILE A 145 -16.45 -2.97 -1.99
C ILE A 145 -17.22 -2.17 -0.94
N ASN A 146 -16.83 -2.28 0.32
CA ASN A 146 -17.39 -1.51 1.43
C ASN A 146 -16.64 -0.17 1.62
N ALA A 147 -17.20 0.73 2.45
CA ALA A 147 -16.64 2.07 2.65
C ALA A 147 -15.21 2.07 3.24
N GLN A 148 -14.88 1.10 4.11
CA GLN A 148 -13.54 0.98 4.67
C GLN A 148 -12.52 0.55 3.61
N THR A 149 -12.86 -0.44 2.77
CA THR A 149 -12.06 -0.83 1.62
C THR A 149 -11.90 0.33 0.64
N ALA A 150 -12.99 1.04 0.34
CA ALA A 150 -12.96 2.19 -0.56
C ALA A 150 -12.04 3.31 -0.03
N THR A 151 -12.10 3.63 1.26
CA THR A 151 -11.22 4.63 1.89
C THR A 151 -9.75 4.23 1.80
N ALA A 152 -9.44 2.97 2.10
CA ALA A 152 -8.07 2.46 2.07
C ALA A 152 -7.49 2.45 0.65
N PHE A 153 -8.23 1.92 -0.34
CA PHE A 153 -7.80 1.91 -1.74
C PHE A 153 -7.69 3.31 -2.34
N TYR A 154 -8.62 4.24 -2.00
CA TYR A 154 -8.52 5.61 -2.47
C TYR A 154 -7.27 6.30 -1.93
N THR A 155 -6.94 6.10 -0.64
CA THR A 155 -5.73 6.66 -0.03
C THR A 155 -4.47 6.15 -0.72
N ALA A 156 -4.39 4.86 -1.00
CA ALA A 156 -3.32 4.21 -1.73
C ALA A 156 -3.16 4.79 -3.14
N LEU A 157 -4.24 4.83 -3.91
CA LEU A 157 -4.27 5.39 -5.27
C LEU A 157 -3.84 6.86 -5.30
N LEU A 158 -4.34 7.66 -4.35
CA LEU A 158 -4.00 9.08 -4.22
C LEU A 158 -2.52 9.30 -3.95
N SER A 159 -1.93 8.45 -3.09
CA SER A 159 -0.51 8.51 -2.75
C SER A 159 0.37 8.22 -3.94
N ASP A 160 0.15 7.09 -4.59
CA ASP A 160 1.04 6.59 -5.62
C ASP A 160 0.94 7.38 -6.94
N THR A 161 -0.21 7.99 -7.17
CA THR A 161 -0.40 8.97 -8.25
C THR A 161 0.06 10.38 -7.88
N ARG A 162 0.65 10.59 -6.68
CA ARG A 162 0.99 11.93 -6.17
C ARG A 162 -0.13 12.93 -6.40
N TYR A 163 -1.33 12.60 -5.90
CA TYR A 163 -2.54 13.42 -6.08
C TYR A 163 -2.95 13.58 -7.55
N PHE A 164 -2.87 12.49 -8.33
CA PHE A 164 -3.21 12.46 -9.76
C PHE A 164 -2.30 13.35 -10.64
N THR A 165 -1.01 13.48 -10.29
CA THR A 165 -0.05 14.31 -11.02
C THR A 165 1.06 13.52 -11.72
N THR A 166 1.08 12.19 -11.58
CA THR A 166 2.07 11.32 -12.24
C THR A 166 1.65 10.99 -13.68
N SER A 167 2.63 10.64 -14.53
CA SER A 167 2.41 10.39 -15.96
C SER A 167 1.62 9.11 -16.27
N ASN A 168 1.47 8.21 -15.29
CA ASN A 168 0.69 6.97 -15.39
C ASN A 168 -0.79 7.15 -15.00
N VAL A 169 -1.24 8.38 -14.71
CA VAL A 169 -2.65 8.68 -14.47
C VAL A 169 -3.42 8.65 -15.79
N THR A 170 -4.37 7.74 -15.89
CA THR A 170 -5.23 7.50 -17.07
C THR A 170 -6.70 7.81 -16.75
N PRO A 171 -7.60 7.86 -17.75
CA PRO A 171 -9.04 7.95 -17.49
C PRO A 171 -9.56 6.84 -16.56
N GLU A 172 -9.02 5.62 -16.65
CA GLU A 172 -9.39 4.49 -15.77
C GLU A 172 -9.09 4.81 -14.29
N VAL A 173 -7.98 5.49 -13.99
CA VAL A 173 -7.64 5.92 -12.63
C VAL A 173 -8.73 6.83 -12.05
N PHE A 174 -9.24 7.79 -12.84
CA PHE A 174 -10.33 8.67 -12.42
C PHE A 174 -11.68 7.92 -12.30
N ASP A 175 -11.94 6.95 -13.16
CA ASP A 175 -13.14 6.11 -13.05
C ASP A 175 -13.11 5.29 -11.77
N ILE A 176 -11.97 4.70 -11.41
CA ILE A 176 -11.78 3.97 -10.16
C ILE A 176 -11.90 4.93 -8.96
N ALA A 177 -11.29 6.10 -9.01
CA ALA A 177 -11.42 7.11 -7.95
C ALA A 177 -12.90 7.51 -7.74
N ARG A 178 -13.64 7.75 -8.81
CA ARG A 178 -15.09 8.03 -8.78
C ARG A 178 -15.87 6.88 -8.12
N GLU A 179 -15.58 5.64 -8.49
CA GLU A 179 -16.22 4.46 -7.90
C GLU A 179 -15.92 4.33 -6.40
N LEU A 180 -14.67 4.56 -5.99
CA LEU A 180 -14.28 4.51 -4.58
C LEU A 180 -15.00 5.60 -3.77
N VAL A 181 -15.13 6.81 -4.31
CA VAL A 181 -15.90 7.90 -3.69
C VAL A 181 -17.39 7.53 -3.59
N ALA A 182 -17.99 6.99 -4.65
CA ALA A 182 -19.38 6.53 -4.64
C ALA A 182 -19.64 5.44 -3.60
N ARG A 183 -18.60 4.67 -3.20
CA ARG A 183 -18.67 3.61 -2.18
C ARG A 183 -18.29 4.09 -0.77
N GLY A 184 -18.05 5.39 -0.58
CA GLY A 184 -17.90 6.01 0.73
C GLY A 184 -16.48 6.48 1.09
N ALA A 185 -15.51 6.45 0.17
CA ALA A 185 -14.27 7.17 0.38
C ALA A 185 -14.56 8.69 0.42
N ASN A 186 -14.07 9.40 1.44
CA ASN A 186 -14.19 10.84 1.55
C ASN A 186 -12.88 11.53 1.13
N PRO A 187 -12.77 12.09 -0.09
CA PRO A 187 -11.53 12.70 -0.56
C PRO A 187 -11.03 13.84 0.31
N VAL A 188 -11.95 14.62 0.90
CA VAL A 188 -11.60 15.77 1.76
C VAL A 188 -10.93 15.29 3.05
N ASP A 189 -11.51 14.29 3.73
CA ASP A 189 -10.95 13.76 4.96
C ASP A 189 -9.63 13.05 4.71
N ILE A 190 -9.53 12.29 3.62
CA ILE A 190 -8.30 11.60 3.22
C ILE A 190 -7.20 12.62 2.91
N ALA A 191 -7.47 13.61 2.06
CA ALA A 191 -6.51 14.65 1.72
C ALA A 191 -6.05 15.44 2.97
N LYS A 192 -6.96 15.80 3.85
CA LYS A 192 -6.64 16.49 5.10
C LYS A 192 -5.71 15.67 6.00
N ASN A 193 -6.01 14.39 6.22
CA ASN A 193 -5.19 13.53 7.04
C ASN A 193 -3.83 13.24 6.39
N PHE A 194 -3.79 13.06 5.09
CA PHE A 194 -2.59 12.69 4.36
C PHE A 194 -1.64 13.87 4.12
N THR A 195 -2.16 15.08 3.84
CA THR A 195 -1.35 16.24 3.45
C THR A 195 -1.10 17.24 4.57
N GLN A 196 -2.03 17.34 5.54
CA GLN A 196 -2.00 18.41 6.55
C GLN A 196 -1.53 17.94 7.92
N ARG A 197 -1.47 16.63 8.16
CA ARG A 197 -0.93 16.07 9.40
C ARG A 197 0.56 15.84 9.25
N ARG A 198 1.35 16.64 9.95
CA ARG A 198 2.80 16.45 10.04
C ARG A 198 3.22 16.36 11.51
N SER A 199 4.14 15.46 11.82
CA SER A 199 4.75 15.41 13.13
C SER A 199 5.67 16.64 13.34
N LEU A 200 5.87 17.06 14.59
CA LEU A 200 6.82 18.13 14.89
C LEU A 200 8.26 17.72 14.49
N SER A 201 8.59 16.45 14.62
CA SER A 201 9.87 15.88 14.18
C SER A 201 10.05 16.01 12.66
N SER A 202 9.01 15.68 11.87
CA SER A 202 9.03 15.86 10.41
C SER A 202 9.25 17.31 10.00
N VAL A 203 8.57 18.25 10.66
CA VAL A 203 8.78 19.69 10.38
C VAL A 203 10.19 20.16 10.75
N ARG A 204 10.71 19.69 11.88
CA ARG A 204 12.07 20.05 12.32
C ARG A 204 13.18 19.47 11.43
N VAL A 205 13.04 18.23 10.98
CA VAL A 205 14.03 17.64 10.07
C VAL A 205 13.98 18.31 8.69
N LEU A 206 12.78 18.67 8.21
CA LEU A 206 12.62 19.47 6.99
C LEU A 206 13.29 20.84 7.09
N GLU A 207 13.16 21.52 8.25
CA GLU A 207 13.85 22.79 8.48
C GLU A 207 15.36 22.65 8.36
N ARG A 208 15.96 21.59 8.93
CA ARG A 208 17.39 21.31 8.81
C ARG A 208 17.80 20.98 7.38
N ALA A 209 17.02 20.19 6.66
CA ALA A 209 17.25 19.91 5.24
C ALA A 209 17.27 21.21 4.41
N LEU A 210 16.28 22.09 4.61
CA LEU A 210 16.20 23.37 3.93
C LEU A 210 17.36 24.32 4.25
N ARG A 211 17.85 24.33 5.49
CA ARG A 211 19.04 25.10 5.89
C ARG A 211 20.31 24.64 5.18
N SER A 212 20.41 23.35 4.86
CA SER A 212 21.57 22.79 4.15
C SER A 212 21.50 23.01 2.62
N LEU A 213 20.44 23.64 2.12
CA LEU A 213 20.26 23.85 0.69
C LEU A 213 21.44 24.63 0.09
N THR A 214 22.09 24.04 -0.87
CA THR A 214 23.13 24.65 -1.68
C THR A 214 22.81 24.55 -3.18
N LEU A 215 23.13 25.61 -3.90
CA LEU A 215 22.99 25.64 -5.35
C LEU A 215 24.40 25.63 -5.99
N THR A 216 24.56 24.77 -6.98
CA THR A 216 25.81 24.64 -7.76
C THR A 216 25.48 24.64 -9.26
N MET A 217 26.49 24.72 -10.13
CA MET A 217 26.36 24.75 -11.59
C MET A 217 25.39 25.85 -12.04
N ASP A 218 25.66 27.10 -11.64
CA ASP A 218 24.84 28.26 -11.95
C ASP A 218 23.33 28.10 -11.59
N GLY A 219 23.06 27.42 -10.48
CA GLY A 219 21.71 27.19 -9.99
C GLY A 219 20.98 26.00 -10.62
N GLN A 220 21.65 25.24 -11.48
CA GLN A 220 21.02 24.07 -12.14
C GLN A 220 20.94 22.84 -11.22
N VAL A 221 21.79 22.77 -10.18
CA VAL A 221 21.79 21.66 -9.22
C VAL A 221 21.55 22.21 -7.82
N ALA A 222 20.50 21.71 -7.19
CA ALA A 222 20.18 21.96 -5.79
C ALA A 222 20.47 20.70 -4.96
N THR A 223 21.23 20.84 -3.88
CA THR A 223 21.49 19.74 -2.93
C THR A 223 21.02 20.10 -1.53
N MET A 224 20.43 19.14 -0.84
CA MET A 224 20.08 19.20 0.57
C MET A 224 20.64 17.97 1.28
N GLN A 225 21.05 18.13 2.53
CA GLN A 225 21.62 17.05 3.34
C GLN A 225 20.87 16.93 4.65
N ILE A 226 20.64 15.70 5.08
CA ILE A 226 20.16 15.34 6.41
C ILE A 226 21.22 14.41 6.99
N LEU A 227 21.84 14.84 8.08
CA LEU A 227 22.84 14.05 8.78
C LEU A 227 22.17 13.18 9.86
N LEU A 228 22.83 12.11 10.27
CA LEU A 228 22.32 11.23 11.34
C LEU A 228 22.03 12.02 12.62
N ASN A 229 22.93 12.97 13.00
CA ASN A 229 22.72 13.87 14.13
C ASN A 229 21.47 14.75 13.99
N ASP A 230 21.04 15.07 12.76
CA ASP A 230 19.82 15.84 12.55
C ASP A 230 18.58 15.00 12.87
N ILE A 231 18.61 13.74 12.48
CA ILE A 231 17.55 12.77 12.77
C ILE A 231 17.43 12.58 14.29
N GLU A 232 18.53 12.30 14.96
CA GLU A 232 18.57 12.11 16.41
C GLU A 232 18.10 13.35 17.17
N ALA A 233 18.59 14.54 16.82
CA ALA A 233 18.28 15.79 17.53
C ALA A 233 16.83 16.26 17.29
N THR A 234 16.19 15.85 16.19
CA THR A 234 14.78 16.18 15.91
C THR A 234 13.82 15.14 16.42
N GLY A 235 14.32 13.95 16.79
CA GLY A 235 13.49 12.78 17.12
C GLY A 235 12.72 12.25 15.91
N ALA A 236 13.21 12.55 14.69
CA ALA A 236 12.61 12.04 13.46
C ALA A 236 12.91 10.55 13.29
N THR A 237 12.05 9.88 12.54
CA THR A 237 12.21 8.48 12.14
C THR A 237 12.18 8.38 10.61
N MET A 238 12.54 7.23 10.05
CA MET A 238 12.47 7.03 8.60
C MET A 238 11.11 7.39 7.99
N PRO A 239 9.97 7.04 8.62
CA PRO A 239 8.65 7.48 8.14
C PRO A 239 8.37 8.99 8.23
N ASP A 240 9.20 9.77 8.92
CA ASP A 240 9.06 11.23 9.01
C ASP A 240 9.82 11.96 7.88
N MET A 241 10.68 11.29 7.14
CA MET A 241 11.52 11.82 6.06
C MET A 241 10.94 11.57 4.69
#